data_5ff6c90a47bf862e1652769356cc5ccc
#
_entry.id   5ff6c90a47bf862e1652769356cc5ccc
#
_cell.length_a   1.000
_cell.length_b   1.000
_cell.length_c   1.000
_cell.angle_alpha   90.00
_cell.angle_beta   90.00
_cell.angle_gamma   90.00
#
_symmetry.space_group_name_H-M   'P 1'
#
loop_
_entity.id
_entity.type
_entity.pdbx_description
1 polymer ?
#
loop_
_entity_poly.entity_id
_entity_poly.type
_entity_poly.pdbx_seq_one_letter_code
_entity_poly.pdbx_strand_id
1 'polypeptide(L)' 'MKYADILLPVPLEGFFTYAVPERLREQIAFGMRVLVNFGPKKTYIGIVVRTHDEEPKGYKTKDIIDIADSKKQDR' A
#
# COMPACT_ATOMS: atom_id res chain seq x y z
N MET A 1 -5.83 -9.59 5.17
CA MET A 1 -5.56 -9.82 3.75
C MET A 1 -4.10 -9.65 3.46
N LYS A 2 -3.61 -10.39 2.49
CA LYS A 2 -2.18 -10.41 2.22
C LYS A 2 -1.73 -9.36 1.22
N TYR A 3 -2.67 -8.79 0.49
CA TYR A 3 -2.35 -7.82 -0.56
C TYR A 3 -3.29 -6.65 -0.47
N ALA A 4 -2.82 -5.51 -0.95
CA ALA A 4 -3.63 -4.30 -1.03
C ALA A 4 -3.37 -3.62 -2.35
N ASP A 5 -4.44 -3.12 -2.95
CA ASP A 5 -4.33 -2.31 -4.15
C ASP A 5 -4.24 -0.86 -3.73
N ILE A 6 -3.21 -0.17 -4.22
CA ILE A 6 -2.85 1.15 -3.74
C ILE A 6 -2.94 2.14 -4.90
N LEU A 7 -3.62 3.24 -4.66
CA LEU A 7 -3.66 4.35 -5.59
C LEU A 7 -2.49 5.28 -5.28
N LEU A 8 -1.65 5.51 -6.27
CA LEU A 8 -0.43 6.30 -6.11
C LEU A 8 -0.54 7.63 -6.85
N PRO A 9 0.13 8.66 -6.35
CA PRO A 9 0.14 9.97 -7.03
C PRO A 9 1.18 9.99 -8.15
N VAL A 10 0.99 9.11 -9.13
CA VAL A 10 1.87 9.01 -10.28
C VAL A 10 1.02 9.11 -11.53
N PRO A 11 1.60 9.53 -12.66
CA PRO A 11 0.83 9.73 -13.89
C PRO A 11 0.59 8.43 -14.65
N LEU A 12 0.21 7.39 -13.95
CA LEU A 12 -0.13 6.10 -14.54
C LEU A 12 -1.50 5.71 -14.05
N GLU A 13 -2.27 5.11 -14.93
CA GLU A 13 -3.63 4.72 -14.58
C GLU A 13 -3.63 3.44 -13.78
N GLY A 14 -4.66 3.31 -12.95
CA GLY A 14 -4.91 2.08 -12.24
C GLY A 14 -4.29 2.06 -10.86
N PHE A 15 -4.39 0.90 -10.27
CA PHE A 15 -3.88 0.68 -8.93
C PHE A 15 -2.69 -0.25 -9.01
N PHE A 16 -1.87 -0.20 -7.99
CA PHE A 16 -0.70 -1.07 -7.91
C PHE A 16 -0.84 -1.95 -6.68
N THR A 17 -0.62 -3.24 -6.86
CA THR A 17 -0.79 -4.20 -5.78
C THR A 17 0.50 -4.33 -4.98
N TYR A 18 0.38 -4.23 -3.68
CA TYR A 18 1.51 -4.41 -2.77
C TYR A 18 1.19 -5.50 -1.78
N ALA A 19 2.22 -6.17 -1.30
CA ALA A 19 2.06 -7.14 -0.24
C ALA A 19 1.93 -6.43 1.10
N VAL A 20 1.07 -6.95 1.95
CA VAL A 20 0.86 -6.38 3.28
C VAL A 20 1.67 -7.22 4.27
N PRO A 21 2.74 -6.67 4.85
CA PRO A 21 3.51 -7.42 5.84
C PRO A 21 2.64 -7.88 6.99
N GLU A 22 2.99 -8.99 7.56
CA GLU A 22 2.16 -9.58 8.62
C GLU A 22 1.90 -8.59 9.74
N ARG A 23 2.90 -7.80 10.10
CA ARG A 23 2.75 -6.84 11.20
C ARG A 23 1.71 -5.77 10.93
N LEU A 24 1.31 -5.58 9.66
CA LEU A 24 0.35 -4.54 9.30
C LEU A 24 -1.01 -5.09 8.91
N ARG A 25 -1.15 -6.41 8.83
CA ARG A 25 -2.36 -6.99 8.24
C ARG A 25 -3.64 -6.67 8.99
N GLU A 26 -3.56 -6.52 10.30
CA GLU A 26 -4.75 -6.22 11.06
C GLU A 26 -5.10 -4.74 11.05
N GLN A 27 -4.19 -3.91 10.55
CA GLN A 27 -4.39 -2.46 10.57
C GLN A 27 -4.79 -1.90 9.22
N ILE A 28 -4.38 -2.55 8.15
CA ILE A 28 -4.61 -2.04 6.79
C ILE A 28 -6.10 -2.14 6.45
N ALA A 29 -6.67 -1.03 6.00
CA ALA A 29 -8.08 -0.98 5.63
C ALA A 29 -8.27 0.05 4.54
N PHE A 30 -9.39 -0.04 3.85
CA PHE A 30 -9.77 0.88 2.79
C PHE A 30 -9.65 2.33 3.26
N GLY A 31 -9.07 3.16 2.42
CA GLY A 31 -8.96 4.59 2.69
C GLY A 31 -7.75 5.01 3.48
N MET A 32 -7.01 4.06 4.02
CA MET A 32 -5.82 4.40 4.79
C MET A 32 -4.68 4.82 3.87
N ARG A 33 -3.82 5.69 4.38
CA ARG A 33 -2.63 6.08 3.65
C ARG A 33 -1.46 5.23 4.10
N VAL A 34 -0.67 4.81 3.11
CA VAL A 34 0.47 3.92 3.37
C VAL A 34 1.67 4.43 2.62
N LEU A 35 2.84 4.10 3.13
CA LEU A 35 4.10 4.46 2.51
C LEU A 35 4.59 3.27 1.72
N VAL A 36 4.89 3.48 0.45
CA VAL A 36 5.34 2.40 -0.44
C VAL A 36 6.47 2.89 -1.33
N ASN A 37 7.28 1.96 -1.79
CA ASN A 37 8.25 2.23 -2.84
C ASN A 37 7.60 2.11 -4.20
N PHE A 38 7.96 3.01 -5.12
CA PHE A 38 7.54 2.89 -6.50
C PHE A 38 8.71 3.34 -7.37
N GLY A 39 9.18 2.43 -8.21
CA GLY A 39 10.37 2.70 -8.99
C GLY A 39 11.62 2.41 -8.18
N PRO A 40 12.80 2.69 -8.74
CA PRO A 40 14.03 2.24 -8.12
C PRO A 40 14.39 2.93 -6.82
N LYS A 41 14.00 4.19 -6.64
CA LYS A 41 14.48 4.92 -5.46
C LYS A 41 13.47 5.87 -4.86
N LYS A 42 12.22 5.76 -5.24
CA LYS A 42 11.23 6.74 -4.75
C LYS A 42 10.22 6.09 -3.84
N THR A 43 9.80 6.83 -2.85
CA THR A 43 8.70 6.41 -1.99
C THR A 43 7.55 7.39 -2.14
N TYR A 44 6.35 6.88 -1.98
CA TYR A 44 5.14 7.69 -2.11
C TYR A 44 4.18 7.31 -1.01
N ILE A 45 3.31 8.26 -0.71
CA ILE A 45 2.16 7.99 0.14
C ILE A 45 1.01 7.63 -0.82
N GLY A 46 0.49 6.44 -0.69
CA GLY A 46 -0.65 6.00 -1.49
C GLY A 46 -1.84 5.73 -0.61
N ILE A 47 -2.98 5.47 -1.26
CA ILE A 47 -4.22 5.22 -0.55
C ILE A 47 -4.68 3.80 -0.84
N VAL A 48 -5.03 3.08 0.21
CA VAL A 48 -5.56 1.72 0.07
C VAL A 48 -6.96 1.81 -0.50
N VAL A 49 -7.16 1.20 -1.66
CA VAL A 49 -8.48 1.18 -2.29
C VAL A 49 -9.13 -0.19 -2.21
N ARG A 50 -8.36 -1.24 -1.91
CA ARG A 50 -8.90 -2.58 -1.80
C ARG A 50 -7.88 -3.47 -1.11
N THR A 51 -8.36 -4.42 -0.34
CA THR A 51 -7.51 -5.47 0.21
C THR A 51 -8.03 -6.82 -0.27
N HIS A 52 -7.11 -7.76 -0.48
CA HIS A 52 -7.48 -9.07 -0.99
C HIS A 52 -6.35 -10.06 -0.76
N ASP A 53 -6.57 -11.30 -1.18
CA ASP A 53 -5.57 -12.35 -1.02
C ASP A 53 -5.04 -12.89 -2.34
N GLU A 54 -5.32 -12.20 -3.44
CA GLU A 54 -4.91 -12.66 -4.76
C GLU A 54 -3.55 -12.12 -5.12
N GLU A 55 -2.58 -13.01 -5.26
CA GLU A 55 -1.27 -12.59 -5.69
C GLU A 55 -1.33 -12.19 -7.16
N PRO A 56 -0.82 -11.01 -7.51
CA PRO A 56 -0.86 -10.58 -8.91
C PRO A 56 0.05 -11.45 -9.75
N LYS A 57 -0.36 -11.64 -10.99
CA LYS A 57 0.43 -12.39 -11.95
C LYS A 57 1.26 -11.43 -12.76
N GLY A 58 2.44 -11.89 -13.15
CA GLY A 58 3.26 -11.13 -14.05
C GLY A 58 4.28 -10.21 -13.40
N TYR A 59 4.24 -10.04 -12.09
CA TYR A 59 5.27 -9.28 -11.42
C TYR A 59 5.32 -9.64 -9.94
N LYS A 60 6.43 -9.33 -9.33
CA LYS A 60 6.60 -9.52 -7.91
C LYS A 60 6.13 -8.29 -7.17
N THR A 61 5.37 -8.50 -6.12
CA THR A 61 4.94 -7.38 -5.30
C THR A 61 6.05 -6.94 -4.38
N LYS A 62 6.07 -5.65 -4.07
CA LYS A 62 6.88 -5.11 -2.99
C LYS A 62 5.99 -4.98 -1.77
N ASP A 63 6.61 -4.90 -0.62
CA ASP A 63 5.88 -4.76 0.63
C ASP A 63 5.52 -3.30 0.87
N ILE A 64 4.36 -3.09 1.48
CA ILE A 64 4.04 -1.79 2.05
C ILE A 64 5.07 -1.53 3.15
N ILE A 65 5.66 -0.33 3.16
CA ILE A 65 6.69 -0.01 4.13
C ILE A 65 6.08 0.23 5.50
N ASP A 66 5.03 1.04 5.54
CA ASP A 66 4.40 1.36 6.82
C ASP A 66 3.09 2.08 6.56
N ILE A 67 2.32 2.24 7.61
CA ILE A 67 1.11 3.05 7.56
C ILE A 67 1.54 4.50 7.72
N ALA A 68 0.99 5.36 6.86
CA ALA A 68 1.35 6.77 6.87
C ALA A 68 0.33 7.63 7.61
N ASP A 69 -0.82 7.08 7.93
CA ASP A 69 -1.82 7.84 8.67
C ASP A 69 -1.32 8.11 10.07
N SER A 70 -1.29 9.37 10.41
CA SER A 70 -0.85 9.79 11.71
C SER A 70 -2.00 9.66 12.68
N LYS A 71 -1.75 8.99 13.73
CA LYS A 71 -2.74 8.96 14.72
C LYS A 71 -2.46 9.94 15.75
N LYS A 72 -2.01 10.34 15.92
CA LYS A 72 -1.73 11.14 16.83
C LYS A 72 -1.54 12.28 16.75
N GLN A 73 -1.72 12.45 16.73
CA GLN A 73 -1.59 13.31 16.68
C GLN A 73 -1.97 13.88 17.25
N ASP A 74 -1.92 14.10 17.84
CA ASP A 74 -2.22 14.54 18.43
C ASP A 74 -2.14 15.12 18.84
N ARG A 75 -2.02 15.46 19.16
CA ARG A 75 -1.97 16.08 19.83
C ARG A 75 -2.16 16.27 20.29
#